data_e7fc0324c182f87b482cbcb51e1c60d7
#
_entry.id   e7fc0324c182f87b482cbcb51e1c60d7
#
_cell.length_a   1.000
_cell.length_b   1.000
_cell.length_c   1.000
_cell.angle_alpha   90.00
_cell.angle_beta   90.00
_cell.angle_gamma   90.00
#
_symmetry.space_group_name_H-M   'P 1'
#
loop_
_entity.id
_entity.type
_entity.pdbx_description
1 polymer ?
#
loop_
_entity_poly.entity_id
_entity_poly.type
_entity_poly.pdbx_seq_one_letter_code
_entity_poly.pdbx_strand_id
1 'polypeptide(L)'
;MPKLIINKLGPVETCELECSQFMNFTGFQASGKSTIAKAIYYFRTIKDDIIELAKSQALDATPVYGAKSTLSIEHGITLRKALENYLREKFLRTFGSSWGMPNDMYMEYHFTEACYVKISLENDSRYSTPNYIWITMSNELIRFLKANNHTLSVTPLGVSEEDLRIFKKNLYEIFEDSCSVVYIPAGRSMITLLSQQLSYIYATMDDMQKRSLDT
;
A
#
# COMPACT_ATOMS: atom_id res chain seq x y z
N MET A 1 16.57 -9.16 -9.46
CA MET A 1 15.69 -9.59 -8.34
C MET A 1 15.21 -8.37 -7.61
N PRO A 2 13.99 -8.35 -7.07
CA PRO A 2 13.51 -7.23 -6.26
C PRO A 2 14.40 -6.98 -5.05
N LYS A 3 14.60 -5.71 -4.69
CA LYS A 3 15.54 -5.31 -3.64
C LYS A 3 14.90 -4.28 -2.72
N LEU A 4 15.03 -4.49 -1.39
CA LEU A 4 14.61 -3.54 -0.36
C LEU A 4 15.83 -2.89 0.28
N ILE A 5 15.80 -1.57 0.41
CA ILE A 5 16.78 -0.79 1.14
C ILE A 5 16.05 0.00 2.22
N ILE A 6 16.53 -0.06 3.45
CA ILE A 6 15.98 0.70 4.59
C ILE A 6 17.13 1.41 5.30
N ASN A 7 16.92 2.65 5.67
CA ASN A 7 17.78 3.42 6.56
C ASN A 7 16.91 4.04 7.68
N LYS A 8 17.23 3.75 8.93
CA LYS A 8 16.66 4.34 10.15
C LYS A 8 15.12 4.29 10.24
N LEU A 9 14.51 3.15 9.90
CA LEU A 9 13.07 2.94 10.06
C LEU A 9 12.77 2.11 11.32
N GLY A 10 12.26 2.75 12.35
CA GLY A 10 11.99 2.11 13.65
C GLY A 10 13.25 1.47 14.25
N PRO A 11 13.24 0.19 14.60
CA PRO A 11 14.43 -0.50 15.15
C PRO A 11 15.43 -0.92 14.08
N VAL A 12 15.20 -0.66 12.80
CA VAL A 12 16.11 -1.00 11.69
C VAL A 12 17.02 0.18 11.41
N GLU A 13 18.30 0.09 11.79
CA GLU A 13 19.29 1.12 11.47
C GLU A 13 19.59 1.13 9.97
N THR A 14 20.02 0.01 9.43
CA THR A 14 20.28 -0.17 8.00
C THR A 14 19.91 -1.59 7.59
N CYS A 15 19.33 -1.72 6.40
CA CYS A 15 19.01 -3.02 5.81
C CYS A 15 19.08 -2.91 4.29
N GLU A 16 19.79 -3.83 3.67
CA GLU A 16 19.81 -4.02 2.23
C GLU A 16 19.55 -5.50 1.96
N LEU A 17 18.47 -5.80 1.26
CA LEU A 17 17.95 -7.16 1.15
C LEU A 17 17.44 -7.43 -0.26
N GLU A 18 17.91 -8.50 -0.87
CA GLU A 18 17.29 -9.08 -2.07
C GLU A 18 16.08 -9.92 -1.68
N CYS A 19 14.93 -9.60 -2.29
CA CYS A 19 13.66 -10.24 -1.96
C CYS A 19 13.46 -11.48 -2.83
N SER A 20 13.59 -12.67 -2.24
CA SER A 20 13.30 -13.95 -2.87
C SER A 20 11.83 -14.37 -2.70
N GLN A 21 11.43 -15.46 -3.38
CA GLN A 21 10.08 -16.02 -3.26
C GLN A 21 9.75 -16.51 -1.84
N PHE A 22 10.76 -16.97 -1.12
CA PHE A 22 10.63 -17.40 0.28
C PHE A 22 11.74 -16.75 1.12
N MET A 23 11.33 -16.09 2.21
CA MET A 23 12.25 -15.47 3.16
C MET A 23 11.85 -15.79 4.59
N ASN A 24 12.83 -16.13 5.41
CA ASN A 24 12.62 -16.39 6.83
C ASN A 24 13.48 -15.41 7.66
N PHE A 25 12.82 -14.58 8.47
CA PHE A 25 13.48 -13.63 9.35
C PHE A 25 13.59 -14.20 10.77
N THR A 26 14.80 -14.51 11.18
CA THR A 26 15.11 -14.98 12.55
C THR A 26 15.92 -13.92 13.31
N GLY A 27 15.88 -13.94 14.61
CA GLY A 27 16.64 -13.01 15.44
C GLY A 27 15.90 -12.61 16.72
N PHE A 28 16.53 -11.81 17.55
CA PHE A 28 16.02 -11.37 18.86
C PHE A 28 14.70 -10.61 18.73
N GLN A 29 13.94 -10.56 19.83
CA GLN A 29 12.75 -9.73 19.92
C GLN A 29 13.12 -8.24 19.70
N ALA A 30 12.24 -7.47 19.09
CA ALA A 30 12.44 -6.05 18.75
C ALA A 30 13.59 -5.73 17.77
N SER A 31 14.18 -6.71 17.07
CA SER A 31 15.28 -6.50 16.09
C SER A 31 14.83 -6.01 14.71
N GLY A 32 13.58 -5.58 14.54
CA GLY A 32 13.10 -5.01 13.25
C GLY A 32 12.53 -6.01 12.25
N LYS A 33 12.45 -7.31 12.54
CA LYS A 33 11.89 -8.33 11.63
C LYS A 33 10.51 -7.96 11.09
N SER A 34 9.61 -7.57 11.97
CA SER A 34 8.26 -7.16 11.60
C SER A 34 8.24 -5.86 10.80
N THR A 35 9.19 -4.96 11.04
CA THR A 35 9.34 -3.70 10.29
C THR A 35 9.77 -3.98 8.86
N ILE A 36 10.74 -4.89 8.66
CA ILE A 36 11.18 -5.34 7.33
C ILE A 36 10.03 -6.03 6.59
N ALA A 37 9.32 -6.95 7.24
CA ALA A 37 8.18 -7.64 6.63
C ALA A 37 7.05 -6.67 6.24
N LYS A 38 6.75 -5.67 7.09
CA LYS A 38 5.79 -4.61 6.78
C LYS A 38 6.26 -3.74 5.61
N ALA A 39 7.56 -3.42 5.52
CA ALA A 39 8.10 -2.64 4.41
C ALA A 39 7.97 -3.40 3.07
N ILE A 40 8.28 -4.69 3.04
CA ILE A 40 8.07 -5.53 1.85
C ILE A 40 6.59 -5.54 1.46
N TYR A 41 5.69 -5.78 2.41
CA TYR A 41 4.25 -5.76 2.16
C TYR A 41 3.78 -4.40 1.64
N TYR A 42 4.22 -3.31 2.27
CA TYR A 42 3.90 -1.94 1.88
C TYR A 42 4.19 -1.68 0.40
N PHE A 43 5.40 -2.05 -0.05
CA PHE A 43 5.81 -1.83 -1.44
C PHE A 43 5.14 -2.79 -2.41
N ARG A 44 5.08 -4.07 -2.10
CA ARG A 44 4.53 -5.08 -3.02
C ARG A 44 3.03 -4.93 -3.28
N THR A 45 2.30 -4.26 -2.40
CA THR A 45 0.88 -3.95 -2.60
C THR A 45 0.63 -2.66 -3.38
N ILE A 46 1.67 -1.88 -3.75
CA ILE A 46 1.52 -0.63 -4.53
C ILE A 46 0.83 -0.87 -5.87
N LYS A 47 1.09 -1.99 -6.54
CA LYS A 47 0.41 -2.35 -7.79
C LYS A 47 -1.11 -2.48 -7.60
N ASP A 48 -1.54 -3.09 -6.48
CA ASP A 48 -2.96 -3.25 -6.17
C ASP A 48 -3.58 -1.89 -5.80
N ASP A 49 -2.83 -1.05 -5.08
CA ASP A 49 -3.24 0.32 -4.77
C ASP A 49 -3.44 1.16 -6.03
N ILE A 50 -2.55 1.04 -7.03
CA ILE A 50 -2.68 1.73 -8.33
C ILE A 50 -3.94 1.29 -9.06
N ILE A 51 -4.25 -0.01 -9.06
CA ILE A 51 -5.46 -0.54 -9.70
C ILE A 51 -6.71 0.03 -9.03
N GLU A 52 -6.77 0.04 -7.72
CA GLU A 52 -7.93 0.56 -6.98
C GLU A 52 -8.09 2.08 -7.15
N LEU A 53 -7.00 2.84 -7.16
CA LEU A 53 -7.03 4.28 -7.45
C LEU A 53 -7.49 4.58 -8.87
N ALA A 54 -7.04 3.81 -9.87
CA ALA A 54 -7.48 3.99 -11.26
C ALA A 54 -8.98 3.68 -11.44
N LYS A 55 -9.50 2.64 -10.79
CA LYS A 55 -10.93 2.33 -10.76
C LYS A 55 -11.74 3.45 -10.11
N SER A 56 -11.29 3.93 -8.94
CA SER A 56 -11.94 5.03 -8.23
C SER A 56 -12.00 6.28 -9.08
N GLN A 57 -10.88 6.65 -9.72
CA GLN A 57 -10.81 7.80 -10.61
C GLN A 57 -11.80 7.69 -11.79
N ALA A 58 -11.94 6.50 -12.37
CA ALA A 58 -12.90 6.26 -13.46
C ALA A 58 -14.35 6.42 -12.98
N LEU A 59 -14.69 5.87 -11.81
CA LEU A 59 -16.04 5.95 -11.24
C LEU A 59 -16.42 7.37 -10.81
N ASP A 60 -15.50 8.10 -10.20
CA ASP A 60 -15.71 9.48 -9.73
C ASP A 60 -15.85 10.47 -10.90
N ALA A 61 -15.29 10.15 -12.08
CA ALA A 61 -15.43 10.96 -13.29
C ALA A 61 -16.80 10.83 -13.96
N THR A 62 -17.63 9.84 -13.56
CA THR A 62 -18.95 9.58 -14.19
C THR A 62 -20.08 10.11 -13.32
N PRO A 63 -20.94 11.03 -13.83
CA PRO A 63 -22.03 11.65 -13.07
C PRO A 63 -23.09 10.68 -12.54
N VAL A 64 -23.16 9.46 -13.09
CA VAL A 64 -24.21 8.46 -12.81
C VAL A 64 -23.93 7.66 -11.54
N TYR A 65 -22.69 7.58 -11.12
CA TYR A 65 -22.26 6.73 -10.01
C TYR A 65 -21.80 7.52 -8.78
N GLY A 66 -22.48 8.58 -8.40
CA GLY A 66 -22.18 9.40 -7.20
C GLY A 66 -22.08 8.65 -5.84
N ALA A 67 -21.78 7.36 -5.87
CA ALA A 67 -21.40 6.57 -4.71
C ALA A 67 -19.94 6.88 -4.38
N LYS A 68 -19.71 7.60 -3.28
CA LYS A 68 -18.38 7.81 -2.70
C LYS A 68 -17.69 6.45 -2.55
N SER A 69 -16.71 6.18 -3.40
CA SER A 69 -15.83 5.04 -3.19
C SER A 69 -15.03 5.30 -1.90
N THR A 70 -14.58 4.24 -1.24
CA THR A 70 -13.75 4.32 -0.02
C THR A 70 -12.42 5.08 -0.25
N LEU A 71 -12.06 5.33 -1.51
CA LEU A 71 -10.89 6.07 -1.97
C LEU A 71 -11.37 7.15 -2.95
N SER A 72 -12.17 8.14 -2.50
CA SER A 72 -12.60 9.24 -3.36
C SER A 72 -11.39 10.10 -3.76
N ILE A 73 -11.15 10.20 -5.06
CA ILE A 73 -10.15 11.11 -5.62
C ILE A 73 -10.84 12.45 -5.87
N GLU A 74 -10.28 13.52 -5.31
CA GLU A 74 -10.77 14.87 -5.59
C GLU A 74 -10.75 15.14 -7.10
N HIS A 75 -11.81 15.70 -7.65
CA HIS A 75 -11.94 16.02 -9.07
C HIS A 75 -10.72 16.82 -9.56
N GLY A 76 -10.08 16.35 -10.63
CA GLY A 76 -8.92 17.00 -11.26
C GLY A 76 -7.55 16.55 -10.75
N ILE A 77 -7.47 15.64 -9.79
CA ILE A 77 -6.18 15.09 -9.34
C ILE A 77 -5.73 13.98 -10.30
N THR A 78 -4.49 14.06 -10.75
CA THR A 78 -3.88 13.01 -11.59
C THR A 78 -3.67 11.72 -10.80
N LEU A 79 -3.69 10.56 -11.48
CA LEU A 79 -3.45 9.24 -10.88
C LEU A 79 -2.12 9.19 -10.11
N ARG A 80 -1.07 9.86 -10.65
CA ARG A 80 0.21 10.01 -9.94
C ARG A 80 0.04 10.73 -8.61
N LYS A 81 -0.65 11.86 -8.57
CA LYS A 81 -0.83 12.64 -7.35
C LYS A 81 -1.70 11.92 -6.33
N ALA A 82 -2.73 11.23 -6.80
CA ALA A 82 -3.57 10.36 -5.97
C ALA A 82 -2.73 9.26 -5.31
N LEU A 83 -1.85 8.59 -6.07
CA LEU A 83 -0.95 7.59 -5.54
C LEU A 83 0.03 8.17 -4.51
N GLU A 84 0.64 9.33 -4.78
CA GLU A 84 1.54 9.99 -3.81
C GLU A 84 0.81 10.28 -2.48
N ASN A 85 -0.41 10.80 -2.53
CA ASN A 85 -1.21 11.08 -1.33
C ASN A 85 -1.56 9.78 -0.58
N TYR A 86 -2.03 8.78 -1.32
CA TYR A 86 -2.38 7.47 -0.75
C TYR A 86 -1.18 6.80 -0.07
N LEU A 87 0.00 6.81 -0.70
CA LEU A 87 1.20 6.21 -0.14
C LEU A 87 1.65 6.92 1.15
N ARG A 88 1.47 8.26 1.27
CA ARG A 88 1.72 8.97 2.53
C ARG A 88 0.80 8.49 3.66
N GLU A 89 -0.49 8.40 3.39
CA GLU A 89 -1.46 7.91 4.38
C GLU A 89 -1.19 6.44 4.76
N LYS A 90 -0.90 5.61 3.76
CA LYS A 90 -0.54 4.21 3.96
C LYS A 90 0.72 4.06 4.81
N PHE A 91 1.73 4.95 4.61
CA PHE A 91 2.93 4.98 5.43
C PHE A 91 2.59 5.27 6.90
N LEU A 92 1.81 6.34 7.15
CA LEU A 92 1.40 6.71 8.50
C LEU A 92 0.58 5.61 9.18
N ARG A 93 -0.30 4.93 8.46
CA ARG A 93 -1.08 3.79 8.99
C ARG A 93 -0.22 2.57 9.30
N THR A 94 0.84 2.33 8.52
CA THR A 94 1.69 1.13 8.65
C THR A 94 2.78 1.29 9.69
N PHE A 95 3.44 2.46 9.71
CA PHE A 95 4.64 2.71 10.51
C PHE A 95 4.43 3.74 11.62
N GLY A 96 3.29 4.43 11.62
CA GLY A 96 2.97 5.47 12.61
C GLY A 96 3.44 6.85 12.18
N SER A 97 3.46 7.78 13.14
CA SER A 97 3.83 9.18 12.90
C SER A 97 5.28 9.33 12.48
N SER A 98 5.54 10.18 11.50
CA SER A 98 6.90 10.53 11.07
C SER A 98 7.63 11.51 12.01
N TRP A 99 6.93 12.14 12.94
CA TRP A 99 7.46 13.20 13.81
C TRP A 99 8.66 12.80 14.68
N GLY A 100 8.72 11.56 15.13
CA GLY A 100 9.82 11.04 15.92
C GLY A 100 10.89 10.28 15.14
N MET A 101 10.76 10.24 13.81
CA MET A 101 11.71 9.52 12.97
C MET A 101 12.91 10.41 12.61
N PRO A 102 14.12 9.83 12.43
CA PRO A 102 15.29 10.57 11.97
C PRO A 102 15.06 11.21 10.60
N ASN A 103 15.62 12.42 10.40
CA ASN A 103 15.43 13.18 9.15
C ASN A 103 16.02 12.50 7.92
N ASP A 104 16.99 11.62 8.12
CA ASP A 104 17.65 10.83 7.09
C ASP A 104 17.03 9.44 6.92
N MET A 105 15.83 9.22 7.50
CA MET A 105 15.07 8.00 7.28
C MET A 105 14.66 7.89 5.82
N TYR A 106 14.92 6.73 5.24
CA TYR A 106 14.30 6.35 3.98
C TYR A 106 14.09 4.84 3.88
N MET A 107 13.15 4.46 3.04
CA MET A 107 12.97 3.11 2.54
C MET A 107 12.77 3.15 1.04
N GLU A 108 13.39 2.22 0.32
CA GLU A 108 13.37 2.14 -1.13
C GLU A 108 13.19 0.70 -1.58
N TYR A 109 12.33 0.49 -2.56
CA TYR A 109 12.09 -0.84 -3.11
C TYR A 109 12.21 -0.80 -4.62
N HIS A 110 13.14 -1.60 -5.13
CA HIS A 110 13.33 -1.86 -6.54
C HIS A 110 12.53 -3.12 -6.92
N PHE A 111 11.52 -2.97 -7.71
CA PHE A 111 10.78 -4.08 -8.31
C PHE A 111 11.60 -4.71 -9.42
N THR A 112 12.17 -3.85 -10.27
CA THR A 112 13.12 -4.16 -11.33
C THR A 112 14.26 -3.12 -11.29
N GLU A 113 15.23 -3.21 -12.19
CA GLU A 113 16.27 -2.20 -12.33
C GLU A 113 15.71 -0.83 -12.75
N ALA A 114 14.63 -0.84 -13.56
CA ALA A 114 14.01 0.37 -14.09
C ALA A 114 12.84 0.89 -13.25
N CYS A 115 12.22 0.03 -12.43
CA CYS A 115 11.04 0.36 -11.63
C CYS A 115 11.35 0.34 -10.13
N TYR A 116 11.27 1.49 -9.47
CA TYR A 116 11.44 1.62 -8.03
C TYR A 116 10.51 2.68 -7.43
N VAL A 117 10.28 2.56 -6.13
CA VAL A 117 9.61 3.57 -5.29
C VAL A 117 10.45 3.79 -4.04
N LYS A 118 10.68 5.06 -3.68
CA LYS A 118 11.40 5.49 -2.49
C LYS A 118 10.51 6.39 -1.64
N ILE A 119 10.53 6.15 -0.35
CA ILE A 119 9.92 6.98 0.68
C ILE A 119 11.04 7.57 1.52
N SER A 120 11.10 8.87 1.65
CA SER A 120 12.09 9.57 2.47
C SER A 120 11.44 10.66 3.30
N LEU A 121 12.10 11.07 4.37
CA LEU A 121 11.72 12.26 5.13
C LEU A 121 12.56 13.43 4.69
N GLU A 122 11.91 14.56 4.44
CA GLU A 122 12.59 15.81 4.09
C GLU A 122 12.16 16.92 5.05
N ASN A 123 13.17 17.63 5.56
CA ASN A 123 13.00 18.92 6.22
C ASN A 123 13.05 20.00 5.14
N ASP A 124 11.94 20.25 4.49
CA ASP A 124 11.84 21.37 3.57
C ASP A 124 11.26 22.58 4.31
N SER A 125 12.00 23.69 4.34
CA SER A 125 11.53 24.96 4.91
C SER A 125 10.27 25.52 4.28
N ARG A 126 9.87 24.99 3.11
CA ARG A 126 8.61 25.33 2.42
C ARG A 126 7.38 24.66 3.05
N TYR A 127 7.57 23.60 3.83
CA TYR A 127 6.51 22.91 4.53
C TYR A 127 6.62 23.20 6.02
N SER A 128 5.55 23.69 6.63
CA SER A 128 5.48 24.01 8.06
C SER A 128 5.53 22.76 8.97
N THR A 129 5.51 21.57 8.38
CA THR A 129 5.57 20.30 9.11
C THR A 129 6.96 19.70 8.98
N PRO A 130 7.70 19.52 10.09
CA PRO A 130 8.95 18.77 10.08
C PRO A 130 8.68 17.31 9.66
N ASN A 131 9.65 16.69 9.00
CA ASN A 131 9.58 15.28 8.55
C ASN A 131 8.43 15.00 7.57
N TYR A 132 8.28 15.85 6.55
CA TYR A 132 7.35 15.60 5.47
C TYR A 132 7.73 14.34 4.70
N ILE A 133 6.74 13.46 4.45
CA ILE A 133 6.94 12.20 3.73
C ILE A 133 7.02 12.48 2.22
N TRP A 134 8.21 12.34 1.67
CA TRP A 134 8.49 12.51 0.25
C TRP A 134 8.43 11.18 -0.49
N ILE A 135 7.72 11.16 -1.64
CA ILE A 135 7.57 9.98 -2.48
C ILE A 135 8.31 10.20 -3.78
N THR A 136 9.33 9.40 -4.04
CA THR A 136 10.06 9.37 -5.31
C THR A 136 9.72 8.10 -6.06
N MET A 137 9.46 8.20 -7.34
CA MET A 137 9.15 7.08 -8.23
C MET A 137 10.08 7.11 -9.44
N SER A 138 10.37 5.93 -9.99
CA SER A 138 11.14 5.81 -11.24
C SER A 138 10.43 6.50 -12.40
N ASN A 139 11.23 6.91 -13.40
CA ASN A 139 10.69 7.57 -14.60
C ASN A 139 9.72 6.66 -15.37
N GLU A 140 9.95 5.35 -15.36
CA GLU A 140 9.10 4.38 -16.01
C GLU A 140 7.72 4.34 -15.36
N LEU A 141 7.64 4.23 -14.04
CA LEU A 141 6.39 4.27 -13.30
C LEU A 141 5.66 5.60 -13.49
N ILE A 142 6.38 6.72 -13.46
CA ILE A 142 5.79 8.06 -13.70
C ILE A 142 5.19 8.15 -15.11
N ARG A 143 5.87 7.62 -16.14
CA ARG A 143 5.35 7.61 -17.52
C ARG A 143 4.08 6.77 -17.61
N PHE A 144 4.09 5.60 -17.00
CA PHE A 144 2.90 4.72 -16.94
C PHE A 144 1.70 5.44 -16.30
N LEU A 145 1.89 6.02 -15.11
CA LEU A 145 0.82 6.73 -14.39
C LEU A 145 0.27 7.93 -15.17
N LYS A 146 1.14 8.65 -15.89
CA LYS A 146 0.72 9.77 -16.76
C LYS A 146 -0.06 9.30 -18.00
N ALA A 147 0.42 8.23 -18.65
CA ALA A 147 -0.21 7.68 -19.85
C ALA A 147 -1.59 7.08 -19.54
N ASN A 148 -1.76 6.56 -18.33
CA ASN A 148 -2.99 5.88 -17.92
C ASN A 148 -3.90 6.74 -17.01
N ASN A 149 -3.71 8.05 -17.01
CA ASN A 149 -4.59 8.96 -16.30
C ASN A 149 -5.94 9.02 -17.02
N HIS A 150 -7.04 8.66 -16.33
CA HIS A 150 -8.41 8.58 -16.89
C HIS A 150 -8.59 7.61 -18.08
N THR A 151 -7.84 6.51 -18.11
CA THR A 151 -7.86 5.56 -19.24
C THR A 151 -8.99 4.53 -19.14
N LEU A 152 -9.45 4.23 -17.90
CA LEU A 152 -10.50 3.23 -17.71
C LEU A 152 -11.87 3.79 -18.07
N SER A 153 -12.57 3.13 -18.97
CA SER A 153 -13.94 3.46 -19.34
C SER A 153 -14.95 2.84 -18.36
N VAL A 154 -16.07 3.54 -18.17
CA VAL A 154 -17.15 3.10 -17.29
C VAL A 154 -18.36 2.68 -18.12
N THR A 155 -18.88 1.50 -17.82
CA THR A 155 -20.08 0.92 -18.39
C THR A 155 -21.23 1.00 -17.36
N PRO A 156 -22.49 0.72 -17.74
CA PRO A 156 -23.59 0.63 -16.77
C PRO A 156 -23.41 -0.41 -15.66
N LEU A 157 -22.49 -1.36 -15.86
CA LEU A 157 -22.16 -2.42 -14.88
C LEU A 157 -20.90 -2.09 -14.05
N GLY A 158 -20.30 -0.90 -14.23
CA GLY A 158 -19.06 -0.47 -13.56
C GLY A 158 -17.92 -0.23 -14.54
N VAL A 159 -16.68 -0.32 -14.05
CA VAL A 159 -15.49 -0.17 -14.89
C VAL A 159 -15.42 -1.30 -15.94
N SER A 160 -15.05 -0.95 -17.18
CA SER A 160 -14.87 -1.93 -18.27
C SER A 160 -13.86 -3.01 -17.87
N GLU A 161 -14.28 -4.28 -17.90
CA GLU A 161 -13.42 -5.41 -17.56
C GLU A 161 -12.24 -5.56 -18.53
N GLU A 162 -12.46 -5.27 -19.81
CA GLU A 162 -11.41 -5.36 -20.82
C GLU A 162 -10.33 -4.30 -20.61
N ASP A 163 -10.72 -3.04 -20.39
CA ASP A 163 -9.76 -1.95 -20.09
C ASP A 163 -8.99 -2.24 -18.82
N LEU A 164 -9.69 -2.73 -17.79
CA LEU A 164 -9.07 -3.11 -16.54
C LEU A 164 -8.08 -4.28 -16.71
N ARG A 165 -8.40 -5.24 -17.57
CA ARG A 165 -7.52 -6.37 -17.87
C ARG A 165 -6.25 -5.90 -18.58
N ILE A 166 -6.38 -5.02 -19.57
CA ILE A 166 -5.25 -4.42 -20.29
C ILE A 166 -4.39 -3.58 -19.34
N PHE A 167 -5.02 -2.74 -18.51
CA PHE A 167 -4.34 -1.92 -17.52
C PHE A 167 -3.52 -2.77 -16.54
N LYS A 168 -4.13 -3.82 -15.97
CA LYS A 168 -3.46 -4.74 -15.05
C LYS A 168 -2.27 -5.45 -15.72
N LYS A 169 -2.45 -5.93 -16.95
CA LYS A 169 -1.38 -6.59 -17.71
C LYS A 169 -0.17 -5.68 -17.85
N ASN A 170 -0.36 -4.46 -18.34
CA ASN A 170 0.71 -3.49 -18.55
C ASN A 170 1.38 -3.09 -17.22
N LEU A 171 0.59 -2.96 -16.14
CA LEU A 171 1.12 -2.67 -14.82
C LEU A 171 1.99 -3.81 -14.28
N TYR A 172 1.53 -5.05 -14.41
CA TYR A 172 2.28 -6.22 -13.95
C TYR A 172 3.57 -6.45 -14.74
N GLU A 173 3.61 -6.07 -16.01
CA GLU A 173 4.84 -6.09 -16.83
C GLU A 173 5.89 -5.11 -16.26
N ILE A 174 5.50 -3.90 -15.83
CA ILE A 174 6.42 -2.92 -15.25
C ILE A 174 6.95 -3.36 -13.88
N PHE A 175 6.08 -3.99 -13.07
CA PHE A 175 6.47 -4.48 -11.75
C PHE A 175 7.15 -5.85 -11.77
N GLU A 176 7.08 -6.57 -12.90
CA GLU A 176 7.48 -7.99 -13.04
C GLU A 176 6.88 -8.87 -11.91
N ASP A 177 5.71 -8.48 -11.40
CA ASP A 177 5.03 -9.14 -10.29
C ASP A 177 3.52 -9.11 -10.47
N SER A 178 2.92 -10.26 -10.73
CA SER A 178 1.46 -10.46 -10.83
C SER A 178 0.85 -11.12 -9.59
N CYS A 179 1.68 -11.48 -8.58
CA CYS A 179 1.22 -12.21 -7.41
C CYS A 179 0.43 -11.31 -6.45
N SER A 180 -0.67 -11.81 -5.92
CA SER A 180 -1.35 -11.17 -4.79
C SER A 180 -0.49 -11.29 -3.52
N VAL A 181 -0.53 -10.28 -2.66
CA VAL A 181 0.29 -10.20 -1.46
C VAL A 181 -0.61 -10.15 -0.23
N VAL A 182 -0.35 -11.05 0.71
CA VAL A 182 -1.07 -11.10 1.99
C VAL A 182 -0.05 -10.92 3.13
N TYR A 183 -0.34 -10.03 4.06
CA TYR A 183 0.44 -9.88 5.29
C TYR A 183 -0.23 -10.66 6.42
N ILE A 184 0.50 -11.62 6.96
CA ILE A 184 0.06 -12.38 8.13
C ILE A 184 0.89 -11.87 9.33
N PRO A 185 0.27 -11.11 10.25
CA PRO A 185 0.98 -10.62 11.43
C PRO A 185 1.43 -11.78 12.33
N ALA A 186 2.50 -11.58 13.12
CA ALA A 186 2.96 -12.56 14.10
C ALA A 186 1.81 -12.95 15.05
N GLY A 187 1.76 -14.21 15.48
CA GLY A 187 0.62 -14.84 16.14
C GLY A 187 -0.03 -14.06 17.30
N ARG A 188 0.75 -13.26 18.05
CA ARG A 188 0.17 -12.39 19.10
C ARG A 188 -0.73 -11.29 18.56
N SER A 189 -0.33 -10.65 17.46
CA SER A 189 -1.15 -9.61 16.80
C SER A 189 -2.37 -10.23 16.13
N MET A 190 -2.24 -11.45 15.63
CA MET A 190 -3.34 -12.20 15.02
C MET A 190 -4.39 -12.59 16.05
N ILE A 191 -3.98 -13.07 17.22
CA ILE A 191 -4.90 -13.40 18.34
C ILE A 191 -5.64 -12.14 18.80
N THR A 192 -4.98 -10.99 18.91
CA THR A 192 -5.62 -9.73 19.31
C THR A 192 -6.64 -9.25 18.26
N LEU A 193 -6.31 -9.33 16.97
CA LEU A 193 -7.24 -8.97 15.90
C LEU A 193 -8.43 -9.92 15.83
N LEU A 194 -8.17 -11.23 15.94
CA LEU A 194 -9.23 -12.23 15.96
C LEU A 194 -10.13 -12.09 17.19
N SER A 195 -9.57 -11.80 18.37
CA SER A 195 -10.37 -11.61 19.58
C SER A 195 -11.27 -10.38 19.47
N GLN A 196 -10.83 -9.29 18.86
CA GLN A 196 -11.66 -8.11 18.59
C GLN A 196 -12.79 -8.44 17.60
N GLN A 197 -12.47 -9.14 16.50
CA GLN A 197 -13.47 -9.54 15.52
C GLN A 197 -14.45 -10.57 16.08
N LEU A 198 -13.96 -11.55 16.84
CA LEU A 198 -14.82 -12.54 17.50
C LEU A 198 -15.75 -11.88 18.53
N SER A 199 -15.24 -10.91 19.30
CA SER A 199 -16.06 -10.15 20.24
C SER A 199 -17.16 -9.34 19.53
N TYR A 200 -16.85 -8.76 18.38
CA TYR A 200 -17.82 -8.05 17.55
C TYR A 200 -18.88 -9.02 16.98
N ILE A 201 -18.42 -10.13 16.38
CA ILE A 201 -19.30 -11.17 15.83
C ILE A 201 -20.22 -11.72 16.93
N TYR A 202 -19.65 -12.07 18.10
CA TYR A 202 -20.41 -12.59 19.22
C TYR A 202 -21.43 -11.57 19.75
N ALA A 203 -21.10 -10.30 19.78
CA ALA A 203 -22.01 -9.23 20.19
C ALA A 203 -23.17 -9.02 19.20
N THR A 204 -22.97 -9.32 17.91
CA THR A 204 -23.99 -9.15 16.85
C THR A 204 -24.81 -10.42 16.59
N MET A 205 -24.44 -11.57 17.16
CA MET A 205 -25.20 -12.82 17.06
C MET A 205 -26.47 -12.75 17.89
N ASP A 206 -27.52 -13.34 17.38
CA ASP A 206 -28.74 -13.58 18.15
C ASP A 206 -28.59 -14.76 19.16
N ASP A 207 -29.54 -14.91 20.09
CA ASP A 207 -29.47 -15.92 21.16
C ASP A 207 -29.49 -17.34 20.64
N MET A 208 -30.09 -17.61 19.46
CA MET A 208 -30.12 -18.94 18.85
C MET A 208 -28.75 -19.28 18.25
N GLN A 209 -28.07 -18.32 17.61
CA GLN A 209 -26.74 -18.50 17.06
C GLN A 209 -25.69 -18.69 18.15
N LYS A 210 -25.79 -17.96 19.29
CA LYS A 210 -24.89 -18.14 20.44
C LYS A 210 -24.98 -19.55 21.03
N ARG A 211 -26.17 -20.08 21.17
CA ARG A 211 -26.39 -21.43 21.70
C ARG A 211 -25.82 -22.55 20.82
N SER A 212 -25.71 -22.33 19.51
CA SER A 212 -25.15 -23.32 18.59
C SER A 212 -23.63 -23.41 18.64
N LEU A 213 -22.93 -22.44 19.28
CA LEU A 213 -21.48 -22.44 19.44
C LEU A 213 -21.04 -23.11 20.76
N ASP A 214 -21.95 -23.28 21.73
CA ASP A 214 -21.66 -23.86 23.05
C ASP A 214 -21.90 -25.38 23.07
N THR A 215 -22.18 -26.02 21.91
CA THR A 215 -22.32 -27.45 21.72
C THR A 215 -21.16 -28.01 20.91
#